data_4c6343d2ca89dd6a8afd8e0477046952
#
_entry.id   4c6343d2ca89dd6a8afd8e0477046952
#
_cell.length_a   1.000
_cell.length_b   1.000
_cell.length_c   1.000
_cell.angle_alpha   90.00
_cell.angle_beta   90.00
_cell.angle_gamma   90.00
#
_symmetry.space_group_name_H-M   'P 1'
#
loop_
_entity.id
_entity.type
_entity.pdbx_description
1 polymer ?
#
loop_
_entity_poly.entity_id
_entity_poly.type
_entity_poly.pdbx_seq_one_letter_code
_entity_poly.pdbx_strand_id
1 'polypeptide(L)'
;MYRKFGKRFLDILISGMALILLSPVFLTVAILVRVKLGSPIIFHQKRPGKDEKIFTLCKFRTMTDGKDEKGNLLPDEVRLTSFGKLLRATSLDELPELWNILKGDMSLVGPRPLLVEYLPYYREEEKLRHSVRPGLTGYAQVNGRNFLGWDHRLEKDVFYVKNLSFLLDLKILIKTVMVVMKREDVSVDSNAVECYLWEERRDKGTKVI
;
A
#
# COMPACT_ATOMS: atom_id res chain seq x y z
N MET A 1 -23.13 -8.02 -10.67
CA MET A 1 -22.54 -7.46 -11.90
C MET A 1 -21.28 -6.62 -11.61
N TYR A 2 -21.32 -5.67 -10.66
CA TYR A 2 -20.19 -4.81 -10.29
C TYR A 2 -18.92 -5.59 -9.91
N ARG A 3 -19.00 -6.53 -8.95
CA ARG A 3 -17.87 -7.33 -8.46
C ARG A 3 -17.15 -8.13 -9.54
N LYS A 4 -17.86 -8.59 -10.60
CA LYS A 4 -17.28 -9.42 -11.65
C LYS A 4 -16.63 -8.61 -12.79
N PHE A 5 -17.28 -7.54 -13.25
CA PHE A 5 -16.86 -6.78 -14.44
C PHE A 5 -16.74 -5.28 -14.18
N GLY A 6 -17.73 -4.65 -13.53
CA GLY A 6 -17.80 -3.20 -13.38
C GLY A 6 -16.61 -2.62 -12.63
N LYS A 7 -16.19 -3.30 -11.55
CA LYS A 7 -15.02 -2.87 -10.76
C LYS A 7 -13.74 -2.84 -11.62
N ARG A 8 -13.47 -3.90 -12.36
CA ARG A 8 -12.27 -3.97 -13.21
C ARG A 8 -12.30 -2.95 -14.34
N PHE A 9 -13.45 -2.73 -14.95
CA PHE A 9 -13.61 -1.70 -15.97
C PHE A 9 -13.29 -0.30 -15.41
N LEU A 10 -13.81 0.05 -14.24
CA LEU A 10 -13.50 1.31 -13.57
C LEU A 10 -12.03 1.42 -13.15
N ASP A 11 -11.44 0.35 -12.66
CA ASP A 11 -10.01 0.30 -12.33
C ASP A 11 -9.16 0.67 -13.54
N ILE A 12 -9.42 0.06 -14.71
CA ILE A 12 -8.68 0.33 -15.95
C ILE A 12 -8.91 1.77 -16.43
N LEU A 13 -10.17 2.20 -16.47
CA LEU A 13 -10.53 3.53 -16.99
C LEU A 13 -9.91 4.62 -16.13
N ILE A 14 -10.09 4.55 -14.81
CA ILE A 14 -9.61 5.59 -13.89
C ILE A 14 -8.07 5.57 -13.81
N SER A 15 -7.44 4.39 -13.69
CA SER A 15 -5.97 4.33 -13.63
C SER A 15 -5.31 4.76 -14.94
N GLY A 16 -5.91 4.42 -16.08
CA GLY A 16 -5.43 4.88 -17.39
C GLY A 16 -5.53 6.39 -17.56
N MET A 17 -6.69 6.97 -17.23
CA MET A 17 -6.86 8.44 -17.24
C MET A 17 -5.91 9.12 -16.26
N ALA A 18 -5.77 8.58 -15.04
CA ALA A 18 -4.88 9.13 -14.03
C ALA A 18 -3.41 9.12 -14.49
N LEU A 19 -2.93 8.04 -15.11
CA LEU A 19 -1.57 7.97 -15.66
C LEU A 19 -1.33 9.03 -16.73
N ILE A 20 -2.32 9.31 -17.59
CA ILE A 20 -2.20 10.36 -18.63
C ILE A 20 -2.20 11.74 -17.97
N LEU A 21 -3.20 12.05 -17.13
CA LEU A 21 -3.37 13.37 -16.53
C LEU A 21 -2.24 13.72 -15.55
N LEU A 22 -1.76 12.74 -14.79
CA LEU A 22 -0.69 12.92 -13.81
C LEU A 22 0.71 12.69 -14.40
N SER A 23 0.84 12.46 -15.72
CA SER A 23 2.15 12.23 -16.38
C SER A 23 3.16 13.36 -16.14
N PRO A 24 2.80 14.67 -16.14
CA PRO A 24 3.76 15.73 -15.81
C PRO A 24 4.23 15.64 -14.34
N VAL A 25 3.33 15.32 -13.41
CA VAL A 25 3.67 15.13 -11.99
C VAL A 25 4.58 13.91 -11.84
N PHE A 26 4.24 12.80 -12.51
CA PHE A 26 5.04 11.59 -12.52
C PHE A 26 6.47 11.86 -12.99
N LEU A 27 6.63 12.57 -14.11
CA LEU A 27 7.94 12.94 -14.66
C LEU A 27 8.72 13.84 -13.69
N THR A 28 8.07 14.85 -13.12
CA THR A 28 8.68 15.76 -12.15
C THR A 28 9.20 15.00 -10.92
N VAL A 29 8.35 14.11 -10.34
CA VAL A 29 8.75 13.27 -9.19
C VAL A 29 9.89 12.34 -9.57
N ALA A 30 9.84 11.71 -10.74
CA ALA A 30 10.92 10.83 -11.23
C ALA A 30 12.27 11.55 -11.31
N ILE A 31 12.28 12.77 -11.87
CA ILE A 31 13.50 13.61 -11.95
C ILE A 31 14.00 13.97 -10.55
N LEU A 32 13.10 14.42 -9.66
CA LEU A 32 13.46 14.78 -8.29
C LEU A 32 14.01 13.58 -7.50
N VAL A 33 13.41 12.40 -7.64
CA VAL A 33 13.92 11.16 -7.04
C VAL A 33 15.32 10.84 -7.59
N ARG A 34 15.50 10.95 -8.91
CA ARG A 34 16.81 10.69 -9.54
C ARG A 34 17.91 11.61 -9.01
N VAL A 35 17.59 12.90 -8.85
CA VAL A 35 18.55 13.91 -8.39
C VAL A 35 18.82 13.80 -6.88
N LYS A 36 17.79 13.58 -6.06
CA LYS A 36 17.91 13.63 -4.59
C LYS A 36 18.25 12.28 -3.95
N LEU A 37 17.83 11.17 -4.55
CA LEU A 37 17.97 9.83 -3.98
C LEU A 37 18.79 8.87 -4.85
N GLY A 38 19.08 9.26 -6.11
CA GLY A 38 19.88 8.45 -7.02
C GLY A 38 19.09 7.42 -7.81
N SER A 39 19.72 6.30 -8.13
CA SER A 39 19.13 5.19 -8.90
C SER A 39 19.03 3.92 -8.04
N PRO A 40 18.04 3.04 -8.28
CA PRO A 40 16.93 3.17 -9.22
C PRO A 40 15.86 4.17 -8.76
N ILE A 41 15.09 4.75 -9.72
CA ILE A 41 13.98 5.69 -9.42
C ILE A 41 12.78 4.95 -8.84
N ILE A 42 12.49 3.76 -9.38
CA ILE A 42 11.37 2.92 -8.95
C ILE A 42 11.89 1.84 -8.01
N PHE A 43 11.27 1.76 -6.86
CA PHE A 43 11.45 0.70 -5.88
C PHE A 43 10.47 -0.44 -6.18
N HIS A 44 10.95 -1.66 -6.15
CA HIS A 44 10.19 -2.87 -6.40
C HIS A 44 10.14 -3.74 -5.16
N GLN A 45 8.96 -4.22 -4.79
CA GLN A 45 8.78 -5.13 -3.66
C GLN A 45 7.74 -6.21 -3.98
N LYS A 46 8.05 -7.46 -3.66
CA LYS A 46 7.09 -8.56 -3.79
C LYS A 46 5.98 -8.43 -2.76
N ARG A 47 4.75 -8.62 -3.20
CA ARG A 47 3.54 -8.55 -2.37
C ARG A 47 2.55 -9.63 -2.77
N PRO A 48 1.75 -10.17 -1.83
CA PRO A 48 0.66 -11.06 -2.16
C PRO A 48 -0.50 -10.28 -2.79
N GLY A 49 -0.97 -10.75 -3.91
CA GLY A 49 -2.11 -10.26 -4.65
C GLY A 49 -3.37 -11.11 -4.43
N LYS A 50 -4.26 -11.08 -5.43
CA LYS A 50 -5.44 -11.94 -5.42
C LYS A 50 -5.06 -13.41 -5.46
N ASP A 51 -5.77 -14.22 -4.65
CA ASP A 51 -5.53 -15.67 -4.50
C ASP A 51 -4.07 -15.96 -4.08
N GLU A 52 -3.47 -15.04 -3.28
CA GLU A 52 -2.09 -15.08 -2.77
C GLU A 52 -1.00 -15.09 -3.86
N LYS A 53 -1.36 -14.87 -5.12
CA LYS A 53 -0.39 -14.78 -6.22
C LYS A 53 0.54 -13.60 -6.02
N ILE A 54 1.83 -13.89 -5.94
CA ILE A 54 2.85 -12.86 -5.70
C ILE A 54 3.00 -11.97 -6.94
N PHE A 55 2.93 -10.65 -6.74
CA PHE A 55 3.22 -9.67 -7.77
C PHE A 55 4.31 -8.70 -7.32
N THR A 56 4.82 -7.89 -8.24
CA THR A 56 5.82 -6.86 -7.95
C THR A 56 5.13 -5.51 -7.84
N LEU A 57 5.07 -4.97 -6.63
CA LEU A 57 4.60 -3.63 -6.34
C LEU A 57 5.65 -2.61 -6.79
N CYS A 58 5.21 -1.55 -7.47
CA CYS A 58 6.04 -0.47 -7.97
C CYS A 58 5.75 0.83 -7.20
N LYS A 59 6.77 1.44 -6.59
CA LYS A 59 6.69 2.75 -5.92
C LYS A 59 7.85 3.64 -6.34
N PHE A 60 7.71 4.95 -6.18
CA PHE A 60 8.89 5.78 -6.19
C PHE A 60 9.75 5.50 -4.96
N ARG A 61 11.05 5.52 -5.18
CA ARG A 61 12.03 5.40 -4.11
C ARG A 61 11.91 6.58 -3.14
N THR A 62 11.91 6.31 -1.83
CA THR A 62 11.83 7.32 -0.77
C THR A 62 13.03 7.33 0.17
N MET A 63 13.91 6.32 0.05
CA MET A 63 15.08 6.12 0.90
C MET A 63 16.37 6.07 0.05
N THR A 64 17.49 6.41 0.66
CA THR A 64 18.82 6.23 0.07
C THR A 64 19.33 4.80 0.28
N ASP A 65 20.41 4.41 -0.42
CA ASP A 65 21.13 3.14 -0.19
C ASP A 65 22.33 3.30 0.74
N GLY A 66 22.21 4.23 1.72
CA GLY A 66 23.26 4.43 2.71
C GLY A 66 23.63 3.12 3.40
N LYS A 67 24.94 2.83 3.48
CA LYS A 67 25.51 1.62 4.06
C LYS A 67 26.50 1.97 5.16
N ASP A 68 26.67 1.05 6.10
CA ASP A 68 27.71 1.09 7.11
C ASP A 68 29.08 0.67 6.53
N GLU A 69 30.14 0.74 7.34
CA GLU A 69 31.48 0.32 6.95
C GLU A 69 31.59 -1.17 6.58
N LYS A 70 30.64 -1.98 7.01
CA LYS A 70 30.56 -3.43 6.71
C LYS A 70 29.73 -3.72 5.44
N GLY A 71 29.17 -2.69 4.79
CA GLY A 71 28.34 -2.82 3.59
C GLY A 71 26.87 -3.15 3.86
N ASN A 72 26.40 -3.20 5.13
CA ASN A 72 25.00 -3.39 5.48
C ASN A 72 24.24 -2.07 5.30
N LEU A 73 22.94 -2.16 4.96
CA LEU A 73 22.09 -0.98 4.88
C LEU A 73 21.97 -0.32 6.26
N LEU A 74 22.09 1.00 6.30
CA LEU A 74 21.81 1.78 7.50
C LEU A 74 20.34 1.64 7.91
N PRO A 75 19.97 1.89 9.18
CA PRO A 75 18.59 1.90 9.63
C PRO A 75 17.69 2.80 8.78
N ASP A 76 16.43 2.42 8.63
CA ASP A 76 15.47 3.12 7.78
C ASP A 76 15.31 4.60 8.14
N GLU A 77 15.42 4.95 9.42
CA GLU A 77 15.39 6.31 9.94
C GLU A 77 16.49 7.20 9.36
N VAL A 78 17.69 6.65 9.18
CA VAL A 78 18.83 7.36 8.59
C VAL A 78 18.68 7.47 7.08
N ARG A 79 18.13 6.43 6.44
CA ARG A 79 17.96 6.35 4.98
C ARG A 79 16.80 7.17 4.47
N LEU A 80 15.77 7.38 5.31
CA LEU A 80 14.56 8.14 4.97
C LEU A 80 14.83 9.64 5.05
N THR A 81 15.11 10.25 3.91
CA THR A 81 15.39 11.69 3.80
C THR A 81 14.13 12.53 4.01
N SER A 82 14.30 13.86 4.27
CA SER A 82 13.17 14.81 4.35
C SER A 82 12.35 14.82 3.05
N PHE A 83 12.99 14.65 1.89
CA PHE A 83 12.30 14.52 0.62
C PHE A 83 11.48 13.22 0.54
N GLY A 84 12.04 12.11 1.00
CA GLY A 84 11.33 10.84 1.10
C GLY A 84 10.11 10.92 2.02
N LYS A 85 10.25 11.61 3.16
CA LYS A 85 9.15 11.90 4.08
C LYS A 85 8.03 12.70 3.40
N LEU A 86 8.39 13.74 2.64
CA LEU A 86 7.44 14.52 1.86
C LEU A 86 6.68 13.67 0.82
N LEU A 87 7.38 12.80 0.07
CA LEU A 87 6.74 11.90 -0.90
C LEU A 87 5.72 10.98 -0.23
N ARG A 88 6.06 10.39 0.93
CA ARG A 88 5.14 9.54 1.71
C ARG A 88 3.96 10.34 2.27
N ALA A 89 4.21 11.53 2.82
CA ALA A 89 3.17 12.40 3.38
C ALA A 89 2.14 12.85 2.33
N THR A 90 2.57 12.97 1.07
CA THR A 90 1.71 13.34 -0.05
C THR A 90 1.20 12.13 -0.86
N SER A 91 1.59 10.91 -0.49
CA SER A 91 1.33 9.66 -1.23
C SER A 91 1.80 9.70 -2.69
N LEU A 92 2.70 10.62 -3.05
CA LEU A 92 3.25 10.70 -4.41
C LEU A 92 4.17 9.50 -4.73
N ASP A 93 4.73 8.86 -3.70
CA ASP A 93 5.51 7.64 -3.86
C ASP A 93 4.67 6.47 -4.39
N GLU A 94 3.37 6.49 -4.21
CA GLU A 94 2.44 5.42 -4.65
C GLU A 94 1.93 5.61 -6.09
N LEU A 95 2.25 6.71 -6.77
CA LEU A 95 1.81 6.95 -8.17
C LEU A 95 2.15 5.78 -9.12
N PRO A 96 3.33 5.12 -9.05
CA PRO A 96 3.62 3.98 -9.91
C PRO A 96 2.71 2.76 -9.70
N GLU A 97 1.98 2.67 -8.58
CA GLU A 97 1.00 1.60 -8.35
C GLU A 97 -0.19 1.68 -9.33
N LEU A 98 -0.46 2.85 -9.93
CA LEU A 98 -1.44 2.99 -11.01
C LEU A 98 -1.12 2.05 -12.19
N TRP A 99 0.16 1.79 -12.45
CA TRP A 99 0.59 0.79 -13.42
C TRP A 99 0.24 -0.64 -12.99
N ASN A 100 0.42 -0.98 -11.70
CA ASN A 100 -0.02 -2.27 -11.17
C ASN A 100 -1.54 -2.45 -11.28
N ILE A 101 -2.31 -1.36 -11.09
CA ILE A 101 -3.77 -1.38 -11.27
C ILE A 101 -4.11 -1.63 -12.74
N LEU A 102 -3.51 -0.87 -13.66
CA LEU A 102 -3.76 -1.00 -15.09
C LEU A 102 -3.41 -2.41 -15.60
N LYS A 103 -2.32 -2.99 -15.12
CA LYS A 103 -1.88 -4.35 -15.42
C LYS A 103 -2.83 -5.44 -14.87
N GLY A 104 -3.49 -5.17 -13.76
CA GLY A 104 -4.44 -6.08 -13.11
C GLY A 104 -3.92 -6.79 -11.87
N ASP A 105 -2.75 -6.44 -11.39
CA ASP A 105 -2.21 -6.94 -10.13
C ASP A 105 -2.98 -6.34 -8.94
N MET A 106 -3.41 -5.09 -9.07
CA MET A 106 -4.10 -4.31 -8.05
C MET A 106 -5.44 -3.75 -8.54
N SER A 107 -6.17 -3.11 -7.64
CA SER A 107 -7.40 -2.34 -7.85
C SER A 107 -7.24 -0.96 -7.21
N LEU A 108 -8.06 0.01 -7.59
CA LEU A 108 -8.12 1.30 -6.91
C LEU A 108 -8.49 1.12 -5.43
N VAL A 109 -9.50 0.30 -5.15
CA VAL A 109 -9.98 0.03 -3.79
C VAL A 109 -9.87 -1.46 -3.47
N GLY A 110 -9.27 -1.78 -2.34
CA GLY A 110 -9.11 -3.15 -1.86
C GLY A 110 -8.30 -3.20 -0.56
N PRO A 111 -8.10 -4.38 0.04
CA PRO A 111 -7.18 -4.55 1.15
C PRO A 111 -5.75 -4.15 0.75
N ARG A 112 -5.04 -3.41 1.62
CA ARG A 112 -3.66 -3.00 1.34
C ARG A 112 -2.76 -4.23 1.17
N PRO A 113 -1.90 -4.31 0.12
CA PRO A 113 -0.98 -5.43 -0.05
C PRO A 113 0.10 -5.39 1.03
N LEU A 114 0.05 -6.35 1.96
CA LEU A 114 0.99 -6.48 3.07
C LEU A 114 2.22 -7.31 2.68
N LEU A 115 3.12 -7.59 3.62
CA LEU A 115 4.34 -8.34 3.36
C LEU A 115 4.03 -9.80 3.02
N VAL A 116 4.85 -10.43 2.16
CA VAL A 116 4.73 -11.86 1.82
C VAL A 116 4.96 -12.71 3.06
N GLU A 117 5.86 -12.28 3.93
CA GLU A 117 6.21 -12.91 5.18
C GLU A 117 5.04 -13.02 6.17
N TYR A 118 3.94 -12.26 5.93
CA TYR A 118 2.74 -12.35 6.77
C TYR A 118 1.80 -13.49 6.39
N LEU A 119 1.95 -14.09 5.21
CA LEU A 119 1.05 -15.15 4.74
C LEU A 119 0.85 -16.31 5.73
N PRO A 120 1.90 -16.83 6.42
CA PRO A 120 1.74 -17.91 7.37
C PRO A 120 1.02 -17.49 8.67
N TYR A 121 0.89 -16.19 8.94
CA TYR A 121 0.39 -15.66 10.21
C TYR A 121 -1.08 -15.22 10.16
N TYR A 122 -1.73 -15.31 8.99
CA TYR A 122 -3.17 -15.02 8.88
C TYR A 122 -4.00 -16.18 9.41
N ARG A 123 -5.05 -15.83 10.18
CA ARG A 123 -6.11 -16.78 10.52
C ARG A 123 -6.94 -17.08 9.26
N GLU A 124 -7.64 -18.22 9.26
CA GLU A 124 -8.44 -18.64 8.10
C GLU A 124 -9.43 -17.58 7.61
N GLU A 125 -10.09 -16.89 8.54
CA GLU A 125 -11.03 -15.81 8.19
C GLU A 125 -10.32 -14.61 7.56
N GLU A 126 -9.10 -14.30 8.02
CA GLU A 126 -8.31 -13.17 7.56
C GLU A 126 -7.76 -13.40 6.13
N LYS A 127 -7.52 -14.66 5.74
CA LYS A 127 -7.11 -15.03 4.38
C LYS A 127 -8.14 -14.61 3.32
N LEU A 128 -9.41 -14.40 3.72
CA LEU A 128 -10.46 -13.91 2.83
C LEU A 128 -10.08 -12.56 2.17
N ARG A 129 -9.19 -11.77 2.79
CA ARG A 129 -8.68 -10.54 2.22
C ARG A 129 -7.98 -10.73 0.86
N HIS A 130 -7.45 -11.91 0.60
CA HIS A 130 -6.80 -12.26 -0.68
C HIS A 130 -7.77 -12.76 -1.75
N SER A 131 -9.06 -12.91 -1.47
CA SER A 131 -10.06 -13.30 -2.48
C SER A 131 -10.37 -12.20 -3.50
N VAL A 132 -9.87 -10.99 -3.27
CA VAL A 132 -9.99 -9.84 -4.17
C VAL A 132 -8.60 -9.27 -4.48
N ARG A 133 -8.49 -8.41 -5.51
CA ARG A 133 -7.24 -7.69 -5.76
C ARG A 133 -6.94 -6.73 -4.61
N PRO A 134 -5.67 -6.61 -4.19
CA PRO A 134 -5.27 -5.58 -3.24
C PRO A 134 -5.50 -4.18 -3.82
N GLY A 135 -5.73 -3.19 -2.94
CA GLY A 135 -6.05 -1.83 -3.34
C GLY A 135 -4.91 -0.85 -3.11
N LEU A 136 -4.91 0.22 -3.93
CA LEU A 136 -4.13 1.44 -3.67
C LEU A 136 -4.64 2.11 -2.39
N THR A 137 -5.97 2.18 -2.24
CA THR A 137 -6.64 2.56 -1.00
C THR A 137 -7.59 1.45 -0.55
N GLY A 138 -8.09 1.52 0.70
CA GLY A 138 -8.96 0.49 1.23
C GLY A 138 -9.73 0.91 2.48
N TYR A 139 -10.69 0.09 2.86
CA TYR A 139 -11.58 0.38 3.99
C TYR A 139 -10.82 0.53 5.32
N ALA A 140 -9.83 -0.32 5.58
CA ALA A 140 -8.97 -0.20 6.75
C ALA A 140 -8.14 1.09 6.72
N GLN A 141 -7.59 1.45 5.55
CA GLN A 141 -6.76 2.64 5.38
C GLN A 141 -7.51 3.94 5.68
N VAL A 142 -8.78 4.06 5.29
CA VAL A 142 -9.58 5.29 5.51
C VAL A 142 -10.32 5.31 6.85
N ASN A 143 -10.24 4.24 7.66
CA ASN A 143 -10.93 4.12 8.95
C ASN A 143 -9.98 3.81 10.10
N GLY A 144 -8.79 4.43 10.14
CA GLY A 144 -7.89 4.39 11.28
C GLY A 144 -6.44 4.04 10.98
N ARG A 145 -6.09 3.75 9.70
CA ARG A 145 -4.70 3.54 9.23
C ARG A 145 -3.80 2.83 10.25
N ASN A 146 -2.75 3.52 10.71
CA ASN A 146 -1.69 2.99 11.58
C ASN A 146 -2.05 2.94 13.08
N PHE A 147 -3.20 3.52 13.49
CA PHE A 147 -3.68 3.47 14.88
C PHE A 147 -4.53 2.23 15.19
N LEU A 148 -4.80 1.39 14.18
CA LEU A 148 -5.52 0.13 14.36
C LEU A 148 -4.51 -0.99 14.59
N GLY A 149 -4.62 -1.72 15.70
CA GLY A 149 -3.93 -2.99 15.87
C GLY A 149 -4.27 -3.99 14.76
N TRP A 150 -3.43 -4.98 14.56
CA TRP A 150 -3.54 -5.93 13.44
C TRP A 150 -4.92 -6.60 13.34
N ASP A 151 -5.50 -7.03 14.46
CA ASP A 151 -6.80 -7.69 14.47
C ASP A 151 -7.89 -6.77 13.86
N HIS A 152 -7.98 -5.53 14.31
CA HIS A 152 -8.96 -4.58 13.78
C HIS A 152 -8.71 -4.18 12.33
N ARG A 153 -7.45 -4.11 11.91
CA ARG A 153 -7.10 -3.85 10.52
C ARG A 153 -7.56 -4.98 9.61
N LEU A 154 -7.28 -6.22 10.00
CA LEU A 154 -7.65 -7.40 9.23
C LEU A 154 -9.16 -7.64 9.22
N GLU A 155 -9.86 -7.38 10.34
CA GLU A 155 -11.33 -7.38 10.39
C GLU A 155 -11.94 -6.39 9.39
N LYS A 156 -11.39 -5.17 9.26
CA LYS A 156 -11.86 -4.18 8.28
C LYS A 156 -11.60 -4.63 6.84
N ASP A 157 -10.49 -5.31 6.57
CA ASP A 157 -10.22 -5.88 5.27
C ASP A 157 -11.23 -6.98 4.93
N VAL A 158 -11.55 -7.86 5.88
CA VAL A 158 -12.57 -8.91 5.73
C VAL A 158 -13.95 -8.30 5.54
N PHE A 159 -14.30 -7.27 6.34
CA PHE A 159 -15.56 -6.54 6.18
C PHE A 159 -15.70 -5.98 4.76
N TYR A 160 -14.65 -5.34 4.24
CA TYR A 160 -14.66 -4.81 2.88
C TYR A 160 -14.95 -5.91 1.85
N VAL A 161 -14.27 -7.06 1.95
CA VAL A 161 -14.46 -8.16 0.99
C VAL A 161 -15.89 -8.71 1.02
N LYS A 162 -16.46 -8.87 2.21
CA LYS A 162 -17.83 -9.36 2.38
C LYS A 162 -18.88 -8.36 1.82
N ASN A 163 -18.63 -7.05 1.96
CA ASN A 163 -19.58 -5.98 1.60
C ASN A 163 -19.19 -5.23 0.31
N LEU A 164 -18.28 -5.78 -0.51
CA LEU A 164 -17.80 -5.14 -1.73
C LEU A 164 -18.94 -4.74 -2.65
N SER A 165 -19.09 -3.44 -2.88
CA SER A 165 -20.10 -2.83 -3.73
C SER A 165 -19.58 -1.52 -4.33
N PHE A 166 -20.23 -1.04 -5.41
CA PHE A 166 -19.89 0.24 -6.02
C PHE A 166 -19.98 1.42 -5.03
N LEU A 167 -21.05 1.45 -4.23
CA LEU A 167 -21.25 2.52 -3.25
C LEU A 167 -20.19 2.51 -2.14
N LEU A 168 -19.74 1.32 -1.72
CA LEU A 168 -18.67 1.22 -0.73
C LEU A 168 -17.36 1.70 -1.32
N ASP A 169 -17.02 1.30 -2.54
CA ASP A 169 -15.82 1.77 -3.23
C ASP A 169 -15.84 3.30 -3.40
N LEU A 170 -16.96 3.86 -3.83
CA LEU A 170 -17.11 5.30 -3.97
C LEU A 170 -16.92 6.06 -2.65
N LYS A 171 -17.53 5.55 -1.55
CA LYS A 171 -17.32 6.12 -0.22
C LYS A 171 -15.87 6.08 0.22
N ILE A 172 -15.16 4.98 -0.05
CA ILE A 172 -13.73 4.86 0.27
C ILE A 172 -12.92 5.85 -0.54
N LEU A 173 -13.16 5.99 -1.85
CA LEU A 173 -12.44 6.95 -2.70
C LEU A 173 -12.65 8.39 -2.23
N ILE A 174 -13.88 8.79 -1.91
CA ILE A 174 -14.17 10.13 -1.38
C ILE A 174 -13.43 10.35 -0.05
N LYS A 175 -13.49 9.39 0.87
CA LYS A 175 -12.74 9.45 2.13
C LYS A 175 -11.23 9.55 1.90
N THR A 176 -10.69 8.80 0.94
CA THR A 176 -9.26 8.83 0.60
C THR A 176 -8.83 10.25 0.23
N VAL A 177 -9.60 10.91 -0.66
CA VAL A 177 -9.30 12.31 -1.04
C VAL A 177 -9.29 13.22 0.20
N MET A 178 -10.30 13.11 1.07
CA MET A 178 -10.36 13.92 2.29
C MET A 178 -9.17 13.69 3.22
N VAL A 179 -8.78 12.43 3.43
CA VAL A 179 -7.66 12.04 4.30
C VAL A 179 -6.32 12.54 3.73
N VAL A 180 -6.12 12.40 2.41
CA VAL A 180 -4.90 12.90 1.74
C VAL A 180 -4.82 14.42 1.81
N MET A 181 -5.94 15.14 1.59
CA MET A 181 -5.97 16.61 1.67
C MET A 181 -5.69 17.14 3.07
N LYS A 182 -6.22 16.47 4.11
CA LYS A 182 -6.00 16.85 5.49
C LYS A 182 -4.62 16.46 6.00
N ARG A 183 -3.86 15.65 5.27
CA ARG A 183 -2.59 15.05 5.71
C ARG A 183 -2.70 14.34 7.07
N GLU A 184 -3.91 13.88 7.42
CA GLU A 184 -4.16 13.14 8.64
C GLU A 184 -3.49 11.75 8.56
N ASP A 185 -2.97 11.29 9.70
CA ASP A 185 -2.50 9.91 9.90
C ASP A 185 -1.35 9.42 9.00
N VAL A 186 -0.54 10.32 8.46
CA VAL A 186 0.71 9.90 7.86
C VAL A 186 1.73 9.71 8.99
N SER A 187 1.92 8.47 9.42
CA SER A 187 3.01 8.09 10.31
C SER A 187 4.33 8.32 9.58
N VAL A 188 4.88 9.53 9.75
CA VAL A 188 6.21 9.91 9.26
C VAL A 188 7.27 9.51 10.28
N ASP A 189 6.84 9.24 11.52
CA ASP A 189 7.74 8.82 12.61
C ASP A 189 7.99 7.31 12.56
N SER A 190 9.25 6.96 12.40
CA SER A 190 9.76 5.60 12.55
C SER A 190 9.48 5.00 13.95
N ASN A 191 9.27 5.83 14.96
CA ASN A 191 8.95 5.42 16.33
C ASN A 191 7.50 4.95 16.51
N ALA A 192 6.62 5.15 15.53
CA ALA A 192 5.26 4.63 15.49
C ALA A 192 5.14 3.36 14.63
N VAL A 193 6.24 2.62 14.47
CA VAL A 193 6.20 1.33 13.78
C VAL A 193 5.43 0.36 14.68
N GLU A 194 4.21 0.02 14.28
CA GLU A 194 3.51 -1.14 14.81
C GLU A 194 4.45 -2.35 14.80
N CYS A 195 4.42 -3.16 15.85
CA CYS A 195 5.10 -4.45 15.84
C CYS A 195 4.68 -5.25 14.60
N TYR A 196 5.57 -6.03 14.05
CA TYR A 196 5.24 -6.87 12.91
C TYR A 196 4.13 -7.87 13.26
N LEU A 197 3.32 -8.27 12.29
CA LEU A 197 2.23 -9.22 12.50
C LEU A 197 2.71 -10.52 13.17
N TRP A 198 3.88 -11.02 12.79
CA TRP A 198 4.46 -12.23 13.41
C TRP A 198 4.84 -12.04 14.88
N GLU A 199 5.22 -10.84 15.31
CA GLU A 199 5.51 -10.52 16.71
C GLU A 199 4.23 -10.54 17.53
N GLU A 200 3.21 -9.80 17.09
CA GLU A 200 1.91 -9.77 17.76
C GLU A 200 1.26 -11.17 17.86
N ARG A 201 1.40 -12.01 16.80
CA ARG A 201 0.85 -13.36 16.79
C ARG A 201 1.63 -14.31 17.70
N ARG A 202 2.94 -14.13 17.84
CA ARG A 202 3.78 -14.94 18.74
C ARG A 202 3.44 -14.64 20.19
N ASP A 203 3.30 -13.37 20.56
CA ASP A 203 2.97 -12.93 21.92
C ASP A 203 1.57 -13.40 22.35
N LYS A 204 0.62 -13.47 21.42
CA LYS A 204 -0.73 -13.99 21.67
C LYS A 204 -0.84 -15.53 21.69
N GLY A 205 0.27 -16.25 21.60
CA GLY A 205 0.29 -17.73 21.65
C GLY A 205 -0.46 -18.42 20.51
N THR A 206 -0.71 -17.72 19.42
CA THR A 206 -1.38 -18.29 18.24
C THR A 206 -0.43 -19.27 17.58
N LYS A 207 -0.67 -20.58 17.73
CA LYS A 207 0.08 -21.61 17.00
C LYS A 207 -0.06 -21.35 15.51
N VAL A 208 1.08 -21.05 14.89
CA VAL A 208 1.22 -21.07 13.43
C VAL A 208 1.21 -22.53 13.03
N ILE A 209 0.21 -22.97 12.28
CA ILE A 209 0.14 -24.31 11.70
C ILE A 209 0.95 -24.33 10.43
#